data_e292dcf30e992edcd4979c9463c89ce5
#
_entry.id   e292dcf30e992edcd4979c9463c89ce5
#
_cell.length_a   1.000
_cell.length_b   1.000
_cell.length_c   1.000
_cell.angle_alpha   90.00
_cell.angle_beta   90.00
_cell.angle_gamma   90.00
#
_symmetry.space_group_name_H-M   'P 1'
#
loop_
_entity.id
_entity.type
_entity.pdbx_description
1 polymer ?
#
loop_
_entity_poly.entity_id
_entity_poly.type
_entity_poly.pdbx_seq_one_letter_code
_entity_poly.pdbx_strand_id
1 'polypeptide(L)'
;MKMSNVRKYTDIDLLEKVKTLKGFKGIPETYWILAVRSNEDETDKFDDKCYLFRGSKFVLVTSCTTNKGNKGTGVVCANIWNYGAWIIGKHKGKVKAGLQRVGFPYQRDFTNDGKTNPTTEIKTDIRGFNFHPADHDINRKIVKKNIGGWSEGCIVLNDIPTYLKVINLLEPQKIWSMVIVDEF
;
A
#
# COMPACT_ATOMS: atom_id res chain seq x y z
N MET A 1 -6.48 5.07 -19.49
CA MET A 1 -6.84 5.30 -18.09
C MET A 1 -5.79 6.22 -17.49
N LYS A 2 -6.14 7.34 -16.84
CA LYS A 2 -5.14 8.15 -16.15
C LYS A 2 -4.60 7.33 -14.96
N MET A 3 -3.29 7.09 -14.94
CA MET A 3 -2.58 6.67 -13.72
C MET A 3 -2.74 7.79 -12.69
N SER A 4 -2.53 7.46 -11.41
CA SER A 4 -2.54 8.45 -10.33
C SER A 4 -1.71 9.69 -10.70
N ASN A 5 -2.10 10.84 -10.17
CA ASN A 5 -1.40 12.11 -10.43
C ASN A 5 -0.07 12.25 -9.69
N VAL A 6 0.32 11.25 -8.87
CA VAL A 6 1.62 11.25 -8.19
C VAL A 6 2.74 11.50 -9.19
N ARG A 7 3.66 12.38 -8.83
CA ARG A 7 4.87 12.67 -9.58
C ARG A 7 5.57 11.40 -10.07
N LYS A 8 6.11 11.42 -11.27
CA LYS A 8 6.99 10.35 -11.76
C LYS A 8 8.35 10.48 -11.10
N TYR A 9 8.77 9.38 -10.46
CA TYR A 9 10.12 9.21 -9.93
C TYR A 9 10.88 8.21 -10.77
N THR A 10 12.19 8.39 -10.88
CA THR A 10 13.07 7.34 -11.40
C THR A 10 13.29 6.27 -10.32
N ASP A 11 13.74 5.09 -10.74
CA ASP A 11 14.10 4.01 -9.80
C ASP A 11 15.18 4.47 -8.81
N ILE A 12 16.12 5.31 -9.28
CA ILE A 12 17.19 5.87 -8.46
C ILE A 12 16.60 6.79 -7.39
N ASP A 13 15.71 7.72 -7.75
CA ASP A 13 15.07 8.63 -6.80
C ASP A 13 14.38 7.84 -5.68
N LEU A 14 13.62 6.82 -6.06
CA LEU A 14 12.87 5.97 -5.13
C LEU A 14 13.82 5.21 -4.19
N LEU A 15 14.88 4.59 -4.73
CA LEU A 15 15.84 3.83 -3.94
C LEU A 15 16.66 4.74 -2.99
N GLU A 16 17.06 5.92 -3.43
CA GLU A 16 17.74 6.88 -2.55
C GLU A 16 16.78 7.37 -1.44
N LYS A 17 15.53 7.69 -1.78
CA LYS A 17 14.54 8.10 -0.78
C LYS A 17 14.37 7.06 0.32
N VAL A 18 14.17 5.79 -0.02
CA VAL A 18 13.91 4.74 1.00
C VAL A 18 15.10 4.46 1.90
N LYS A 19 16.33 4.76 1.48
CA LYS A 19 17.53 4.63 2.32
C LYS A 19 17.59 5.66 3.45
N THR A 20 16.92 6.80 3.30
CA THR A 20 16.89 7.88 4.30
C THR A 20 15.82 7.69 5.36
N LEU A 21 14.95 6.67 5.23
CA LEU A 21 13.76 6.53 6.07
C LEU A 21 14.07 5.89 7.41
N LYS A 22 13.22 6.20 8.39
CA LYS A 22 13.29 5.61 9.73
C LYS A 22 13.23 4.08 9.68
N GLY A 23 14.15 3.45 10.39
CA GLY A 23 14.21 2.00 10.48
C GLY A 23 14.84 1.29 9.28
N PHE A 24 15.51 2.02 8.36
CA PHE A 24 16.23 1.40 7.25
C PHE A 24 17.33 0.44 7.74
N LYS A 25 17.30 -0.80 7.23
CA LYS A 25 18.25 -1.89 7.55
C LYS A 25 18.88 -2.51 6.29
N GLY A 26 18.64 -1.91 5.12
CA GLY A 26 19.06 -2.42 3.82
C GLY A 26 17.86 -2.70 2.91
N ILE A 27 18.09 -2.67 1.60
CA ILE A 27 17.08 -3.05 0.59
C ILE A 27 16.89 -4.58 0.68
N PRO A 28 15.63 -5.08 0.80
CA PRO A 28 15.37 -6.52 0.76
C PRO A 28 15.84 -7.12 -0.57
N GLU A 29 16.53 -8.26 -0.54
CA GLU A 29 16.98 -8.94 -1.77
C GLU A 29 15.85 -9.60 -2.56
N THR A 30 14.76 -9.92 -1.88
CA THR A 30 13.56 -10.53 -2.44
C THR A 30 12.57 -9.45 -2.96
N TYR A 31 11.34 -9.84 -3.31
CA TYR A 31 10.30 -8.87 -3.69
C TYR A 31 9.83 -8.06 -2.48
N TRP A 32 9.67 -6.76 -2.68
CA TRP A 32 9.13 -5.83 -1.69
C TRP A 32 8.33 -4.71 -2.38
N ILE A 33 7.51 -4.01 -1.61
CA ILE A 33 6.63 -2.97 -2.12
C ILE A 33 7.05 -1.60 -1.58
N LEU A 34 7.08 -0.62 -2.48
CA LEU A 34 7.15 0.79 -2.16
C LEU A 34 5.85 1.45 -2.61
N ALA A 35 5.09 2.02 -1.70
CA ALA A 35 3.95 2.84 -2.06
C ALA A 35 4.31 4.33 -1.89
N VAL A 36 3.96 5.15 -2.87
CA VAL A 36 4.09 6.60 -2.81
C VAL A 36 2.70 7.19 -2.65
N ARG A 37 2.46 7.80 -1.50
CA ARG A 37 1.21 8.47 -1.16
C ARG A 37 1.15 9.82 -1.83
N SER A 38 0.05 10.09 -2.53
CA SER A 38 -0.19 11.36 -3.21
C SER A 38 -0.39 12.51 -2.22
N ASN A 39 0.13 13.68 -2.55
CA ASN A 39 -0.17 14.91 -1.84
C ASN A 39 -1.55 15.50 -2.19
N GLU A 40 -2.22 14.99 -3.23
CA GLU A 40 -3.60 15.39 -3.57
C GLU A 40 -4.61 14.91 -2.56
N ASP A 41 -4.36 13.73 -1.95
CA ASP A 41 -5.11 13.13 -0.85
C ASP A 41 -6.64 13.14 -1.07
N GLU A 42 -7.06 12.75 -2.28
CA GLU A 42 -8.47 12.72 -2.65
C GLU A 42 -9.20 11.54 -2.00
N THR A 43 -10.24 11.84 -1.25
CA THR A 43 -11.11 10.81 -0.65
C THR A 43 -11.69 9.88 -1.70
N ASP A 44 -11.71 8.59 -1.39
CA ASP A 44 -12.29 7.53 -2.23
C ASP A 44 -11.61 7.35 -3.60
N LYS A 45 -10.35 7.74 -3.74
CA LYS A 45 -9.57 7.61 -4.99
C LYS A 45 -8.41 6.64 -4.84
N PHE A 46 -8.00 6.07 -5.98
CA PHE A 46 -6.75 5.34 -6.13
C PHE A 46 -5.68 6.30 -6.67
N ASP A 47 -5.34 7.28 -5.88
CA ASP A 47 -4.45 8.39 -6.22
C ASP A 47 -2.97 8.12 -5.89
N ASP A 48 -2.68 7.05 -5.15
CA ASP A 48 -1.34 6.63 -4.81
C ASP A 48 -0.71 5.72 -5.87
N LYS A 49 0.61 5.56 -5.84
CA LYS A 49 1.36 4.60 -6.66
C LYS A 49 1.96 3.48 -5.82
N CYS A 50 1.81 2.25 -6.31
CA CYS A 50 2.43 1.06 -5.74
C CYS A 50 3.50 0.53 -6.71
N TYR A 51 4.74 0.52 -6.27
CA TYR A 51 5.90 -0.02 -6.99
C TYR A 51 6.27 -1.37 -6.41
N LEU A 52 6.51 -2.34 -7.28
CA LEU A 52 7.11 -3.62 -6.92
C LEU A 52 8.58 -3.61 -7.31
N PHE A 53 9.45 -3.94 -6.38
CA PHE A 53 10.88 -4.15 -6.56
C PHE A 53 11.29 -5.59 -6.25
N ARG A 54 12.38 -6.04 -6.86
CA ARG A 54 13.14 -7.23 -6.44
C ARG A 54 14.58 -6.80 -6.20
N GLY A 55 15.03 -6.83 -4.96
CA GLY A 55 16.27 -6.12 -4.63
C GLY A 55 16.14 -4.65 -5.01
N SER A 56 17.16 -4.14 -5.69
CA SER A 56 17.15 -2.78 -6.25
C SER A 56 16.57 -2.70 -7.67
N LYS A 57 16.02 -3.81 -8.21
CA LYS A 57 15.48 -3.83 -9.57
C LYS A 57 14.00 -3.52 -9.56
N PHE A 58 13.60 -2.49 -10.29
CA PHE A 58 12.19 -2.18 -10.58
C PHE A 58 11.54 -3.31 -11.38
N VAL A 59 10.30 -3.65 -11.04
CA VAL A 59 9.51 -4.70 -11.71
C VAL A 59 8.28 -4.12 -12.39
N LEU A 60 7.46 -3.38 -11.66
CA LEU A 60 6.26 -2.72 -12.19
C LEU A 60 5.75 -1.63 -11.25
N VAL A 61 4.87 -0.79 -11.76
CA VAL A 61 4.11 0.21 -11.01
C VAL A 61 2.63 0.14 -11.37
N THR A 62 1.77 0.41 -10.40
CA THR A 62 0.31 0.47 -10.58
C THR A 62 -0.29 1.50 -9.61
N SER A 63 -1.55 1.90 -9.85
CA SER A 63 -2.29 2.74 -8.92
C SER A 63 -2.78 1.91 -7.72
N CYS A 64 -2.80 2.56 -6.57
CA CYS A 64 -3.30 1.97 -5.32
C CYS A 64 -3.93 3.05 -4.44
N THR A 65 -4.41 2.65 -3.27
CA THR A 65 -4.64 3.54 -2.15
C THR A 65 -3.89 3.04 -0.93
N THR A 66 -3.32 3.93 -0.14
CA THR A 66 -2.69 3.68 1.17
C THR A 66 -3.48 4.31 2.31
N ASN A 67 -4.50 5.06 1.99
CA ASN A 67 -5.49 5.68 2.89
C ASN A 67 -6.81 5.84 2.14
N LYS A 68 -7.90 5.99 2.86
CA LYS A 68 -9.22 6.21 2.25
C LYS A 68 -9.74 7.63 2.45
N GLY A 69 -9.24 8.35 3.45
CA GLY A 69 -9.65 9.70 3.77
C GLY A 69 -11.09 9.80 4.32
N ASN A 70 -11.60 8.77 5.00
CA ASN A 70 -12.92 8.77 5.63
C ASN A 70 -12.82 8.62 7.14
N LYS A 71 -13.81 9.15 7.86
CA LYS A 71 -13.88 9.06 9.32
C LYS A 71 -13.74 7.62 9.83
N GLY A 72 -12.83 7.43 10.77
CA GLY A 72 -12.56 6.15 11.43
C GLY A 72 -11.60 5.24 10.67
N THR A 73 -11.15 5.62 9.48
CA THR A 73 -10.19 4.81 8.71
C THR A 73 -8.78 4.88 9.34
N GLY A 74 -8.03 3.80 9.15
CA GLY A 74 -6.63 3.76 9.56
C GLY A 74 -5.72 4.31 8.47
N VAL A 75 -4.67 5.00 8.90
CA VAL A 75 -3.63 5.55 8.03
C VAL A 75 -2.28 5.01 8.49
N VAL A 76 -1.67 4.13 7.71
CA VAL A 76 -0.32 3.63 8.00
C VAL A 76 0.66 4.80 7.95
N CYS A 77 1.50 4.95 9.00
CA CYS A 77 2.49 6.02 9.03
C CYS A 77 3.48 5.87 7.88
N ALA A 78 3.63 6.94 7.10
CA ALA A 78 4.61 6.99 6.02
C ALA A 78 6.04 7.20 6.54
N ASN A 79 7.01 7.05 5.64
CA ASN A 79 8.43 7.29 5.87
C ASN A 79 9.06 6.41 6.97
N ILE A 80 8.47 5.22 7.18
CA ILE A 80 8.95 4.22 8.13
C ILE A 80 8.97 2.85 7.44
N TRP A 81 10.08 2.12 7.58
CA TRP A 81 10.20 0.76 7.07
C TRP A 81 9.41 -0.24 7.91
N ASN A 82 8.60 -1.07 7.25
CA ASN A 82 7.85 -2.17 7.86
C ASN A 82 8.36 -3.51 7.30
N TYR A 83 9.53 -3.96 7.80
CA TYR A 83 10.17 -5.20 7.36
C TYR A 83 9.37 -6.43 7.78
N GLY A 84 9.14 -7.34 6.82
CA GLY A 84 8.46 -8.61 7.05
C GLY A 84 7.06 -8.45 7.64
N ALA A 85 6.40 -7.32 7.39
CA ALA A 85 5.16 -6.98 8.07
C ALA A 85 3.90 -7.58 7.42
N TRP A 86 4.00 -8.18 6.24
CA TRP A 86 2.90 -8.87 5.57
C TRP A 86 3.24 -10.33 5.29
N ILE A 87 2.20 -11.17 5.36
CA ILE A 87 2.26 -12.60 5.08
C ILE A 87 1.15 -12.99 4.10
N ILE A 88 1.42 -13.93 3.21
CA ILE A 88 0.40 -14.47 2.30
C ILE A 88 -0.71 -15.17 3.08
N GLY A 89 -1.94 -14.82 2.78
CA GLY A 89 -3.14 -15.42 3.36
C GLY A 89 -4.40 -15.10 2.54
N LYS A 90 -5.57 -15.14 3.17
CA LYS A 90 -6.85 -14.83 2.51
C LYS A 90 -7.57 -13.68 3.21
N HIS A 91 -7.70 -12.55 2.53
CA HIS A 91 -8.50 -11.43 3.02
C HIS A 91 -9.97 -11.82 3.11
N LYS A 92 -10.56 -11.66 4.32
CA LYS A 92 -11.94 -12.07 4.63
C LYS A 92 -12.27 -13.53 4.22
N GLY A 93 -11.26 -14.41 4.19
CA GLY A 93 -11.42 -15.79 3.76
C GLY A 93 -11.67 -16.00 2.25
N LYS A 94 -11.74 -14.94 1.46
CA LYS A 94 -12.20 -14.97 0.06
C LYS A 94 -11.05 -14.90 -0.96
N VAL A 95 -10.20 -13.88 -0.87
CA VAL A 95 -9.19 -13.62 -1.89
C VAL A 95 -7.77 -13.74 -1.32
N LYS A 96 -6.85 -14.32 -2.11
CA LYS A 96 -5.42 -14.35 -1.77
C LYS A 96 -4.94 -12.92 -1.54
N ALA A 97 -4.24 -12.67 -0.44
CA ALA A 97 -3.87 -11.33 -0.01
C ALA A 97 -2.61 -11.34 0.87
N GLY A 98 -2.01 -10.18 1.06
CA GLY A 98 -1.07 -9.95 2.13
C GLY A 98 -1.80 -9.56 3.40
N LEU A 99 -1.74 -10.40 4.41
CA LEU A 99 -2.31 -10.09 5.71
C LEU A 99 -1.27 -9.39 6.58
N GLN A 100 -1.70 -8.40 7.35
CA GLN A 100 -0.83 -7.79 8.35
C GLN A 100 -0.36 -8.87 9.33
N ARG A 101 0.96 -9.04 9.44
CA ARG A 101 1.60 -10.09 10.24
C ARG A 101 2.06 -9.59 11.61
N VAL A 102 2.55 -8.35 11.66
CA VAL A 102 3.06 -7.72 12.89
C VAL A 102 2.47 -6.31 13.02
N GLY A 103 2.48 -5.78 14.23
CA GLY A 103 2.11 -4.39 14.45
C GLY A 103 3.12 -3.44 13.81
N PHE A 104 2.64 -2.32 13.30
CA PHE A 104 3.45 -1.23 12.77
C PHE A 104 2.74 0.10 13.01
N PRO A 105 3.47 1.23 12.96
CA PRO A 105 2.89 2.55 13.26
C PRO A 105 1.76 2.93 12.31
N TYR A 106 0.62 3.29 12.88
CA TYR A 106 -0.52 3.85 12.18
C TYR A 106 -1.25 4.89 13.04
N GLN A 107 -2.04 5.70 12.39
CA GLN A 107 -2.92 6.70 13.00
C GLN A 107 -4.37 6.44 12.57
N ARG A 108 -5.32 7.16 13.17
CA ARG A 108 -6.73 7.14 12.78
C ARG A 108 -7.15 8.51 12.28
N ASP A 109 -7.91 8.52 11.21
CA ASP A 109 -8.59 9.69 10.73
C ASP A 109 -10.00 9.73 11.32
N PHE A 110 -10.32 10.80 12.03
CA PHE A 110 -11.65 11.02 12.61
C PHE A 110 -12.39 12.18 11.95
N THR A 111 -11.79 12.83 10.99
CA THR A 111 -12.45 13.88 10.21
C THR A 111 -13.26 13.26 9.05
N ASN A 112 -14.12 14.06 8.47
CA ASN A 112 -14.90 13.67 7.28
C ASN A 112 -14.96 14.87 6.33
N ASP A 113 -13.83 15.52 6.16
CA ASP A 113 -13.67 16.74 5.38
C ASP A 113 -13.16 16.49 3.95
N GLY A 114 -13.09 15.24 3.55
CA GLY A 114 -12.62 14.83 2.23
C GLY A 114 -11.10 14.76 2.10
N LYS A 115 -10.37 14.87 3.22
CA LYS A 115 -8.90 14.73 3.28
C LYS A 115 -8.51 13.75 4.38
N THR A 116 -7.29 13.25 4.29
CA THR A 116 -6.71 12.43 5.35
C THR A 116 -6.07 13.31 6.41
N ASN A 117 -6.77 13.51 7.52
CA ASN A 117 -6.28 14.26 8.69
C ASN A 117 -6.13 13.33 9.89
N PRO A 118 -5.08 12.48 9.92
CA PRO A 118 -4.93 11.52 11.00
C PRO A 118 -4.63 12.22 12.32
N THR A 119 -5.13 11.62 13.40
CA THR A 119 -4.79 12.05 14.76
C THR A 119 -3.30 11.96 15.01
N THR A 120 -2.81 12.72 15.98
CA THR A 120 -1.38 12.68 16.40
C THR A 120 -1.04 11.41 17.17
N GLU A 121 -2.03 10.67 17.67
CA GLU A 121 -1.81 9.43 18.42
C GLU A 121 -1.35 8.32 17.45
N ILE A 122 -0.14 7.80 17.68
CA ILE A 122 0.42 6.68 16.95
C ILE A 122 0.14 5.39 17.70
N LYS A 123 -0.49 4.44 17.01
CA LYS A 123 -0.76 3.07 17.48
C LYS A 123 0.12 2.08 16.73
N THR A 124 0.35 0.89 17.30
CA THR A 124 1.27 -0.11 16.72
C THR A 124 0.73 -1.53 16.76
N ASP A 125 -0.53 -1.72 17.14
CA ASP A 125 -1.16 -3.04 17.21
C ASP A 125 -1.54 -3.58 15.82
N ILE A 126 -1.94 -4.85 15.76
CA ILE A 126 -2.43 -5.47 14.53
C ILE A 126 -3.91 -5.09 14.34
N ARG A 127 -4.23 -4.46 13.21
CA ARG A 127 -5.59 -4.00 12.88
C ARG A 127 -6.09 -4.50 11.53
N GLY A 128 -5.31 -5.35 10.86
CA GLY A 128 -5.70 -5.90 9.58
C GLY A 128 -5.49 -4.94 8.41
N PHE A 129 -4.42 -4.15 8.46
CA PHE A 129 -3.96 -3.36 7.30
C PHE A 129 -3.42 -4.31 6.21
N ASN A 130 -4.35 -4.92 5.50
CA ASN A 130 -4.04 -5.94 4.50
C ASN A 130 -3.73 -5.30 3.14
N PHE A 131 -3.01 -6.06 2.32
CA PHE A 131 -2.77 -5.73 0.92
C PHE A 131 -3.65 -6.63 0.06
N HIS A 132 -4.65 -6.05 -0.64
CA HIS A 132 -5.64 -6.83 -1.38
C HIS A 132 -6.16 -6.10 -2.63
N PRO A 133 -6.88 -6.79 -3.54
CA PRO A 133 -7.47 -6.16 -4.72
C PRO A 133 -8.76 -5.40 -4.37
N ALA A 134 -9.16 -4.49 -5.24
CA ALA A 134 -10.42 -3.75 -5.14
C ALA A 134 -11.67 -4.55 -5.53
N ASP A 135 -11.56 -5.86 -5.62
CA ASP A 135 -12.69 -6.79 -5.79
C ASP A 135 -12.32 -8.18 -5.26
N HIS A 136 -13.28 -8.92 -4.71
CA HIS A 136 -13.07 -10.32 -4.31
C HIS A 136 -13.19 -11.30 -5.49
N ASP A 137 -13.89 -10.90 -6.55
CA ASP A 137 -13.97 -11.69 -7.78
C ASP A 137 -12.76 -11.37 -8.67
N ILE A 138 -11.71 -12.16 -8.50
CA ILE A 138 -10.44 -12.03 -9.24
C ILE A 138 -10.54 -12.42 -10.72
N ASN A 139 -11.64 -13.05 -11.15
CA ASN A 139 -11.86 -13.37 -12.56
C ASN A 139 -12.32 -12.14 -13.36
N ARG A 140 -12.81 -11.14 -12.68
CA ARG A 140 -13.19 -9.86 -13.29
C ARG A 140 -11.93 -9.08 -13.66
N LYS A 141 -11.64 -9.02 -14.95
CA LYS A 141 -10.53 -8.21 -15.50
C LYS A 141 -10.91 -6.74 -15.55
N ILE A 142 -11.08 -6.14 -14.38
CA ILE A 142 -11.52 -4.74 -14.22
C ILE A 142 -10.50 -3.88 -13.51
N VAL A 143 -10.63 -2.59 -13.74
CA VAL A 143 -9.92 -1.53 -13.03
C VAL A 143 -10.97 -0.65 -12.37
N LYS A 144 -10.95 -0.61 -11.04
CA LYS A 144 -11.89 0.22 -10.25
C LYS A 144 -11.47 1.68 -10.29
N LYS A 145 -12.44 2.58 -10.38
CA LYS A 145 -12.21 4.02 -10.35
C LYS A 145 -12.21 4.59 -8.92
N ASN A 146 -13.05 4.04 -8.06
CA ASN A 146 -13.27 4.48 -6.69
C ASN A 146 -13.02 3.34 -5.71
N ILE A 147 -12.58 3.65 -4.49
CA ILE A 147 -12.30 2.68 -3.43
C ILE A 147 -13.61 2.06 -2.93
N GLY A 148 -14.65 2.88 -2.72
CA GLY A 148 -15.93 2.43 -2.16
C GLY A 148 -15.74 1.81 -0.78
N GLY A 149 -16.36 0.65 -0.54
CA GLY A 149 -16.25 -0.10 0.71
C GLY A 149 -15.03 -1.03 0.82
N TRP A 150 -14.03 -0.90 -0.08
CA TRP A 150 -12.92 -1.86 -0.17
C TRP A 150 -11.75 -1.57 0.78
N SER A 151 -11.66 -0.38 1.35
CA SER A 151 -10.63 -0.04 2.33
C SER A 151 -11.20 0.66 3.56
N GLU A 152 -10.66 0.32 4.72
CA GLU A 152 -10.80 1.04 5.99
C GLU A 152 -9.39 1.34 6.55
N GLY A 153 -8.40 1.44 5.64
CA GLY A 153 -6.98 1.61 5.92
C GLY A 153 -6.09 0.55 5.25
N CYS A 154 -6.68 -0.46 4.58
CA CYS A 154 -5.94 -1.44 3.78
C CYS A 154 -5.27 -0.78 2.58
N ILE A 155 -4.14 -1.36 2.16
CA ILE A 155 -3.49 -1.01 0.90
C ILE A 155 -4.18 -1.79 -0.22
N VAL A 156 -4.85 -1.08 -1.12
CA VAL A 156 -5.71 -1.70 -2.14
C VAL A 156 -5.26 -1.32 -3.54
N LEU A 157 -5.07 -2.32 -4.39
CA LEU A 157 -4.79 -2.11 -5.82
C LEU A 157 -6.10 -2.10 -6.61
N ASN A 158 -6.24 -1.11 -7.49
CA ASN A 158 -7.44 -0.92 -8.29
C ASN A 158 -7.52 -1.83 -9.54
N ASP A 159 -6.38 -2.27 -10.06
CA ASP A 159 -6.23 -3.12 -11.26
C ASP A 159 -6.09 -4.59 -10.84
N ILE A 160 -7.15 -5.39 -11.07
CA ILE A 160 -7.19 -6.79 -10.66
C ILE A 160 -6.14 -7.65 -11.39
N PRO A 161 -5.97 -7.57 -12.71
CA PRO A 161 -4.89 -8.28 -13.42
C PRO A 161 -3.50 -7.98 -12.87
N THR A 162 -3.19 -6.70 -12.63
CA THR A 162 -1.90 -6.30 -12.07
C THR A 162 -1.74 -6.78 -10.63
N TYR A 163 -2.80 -6.71 -9.82
CA TYR A 163 -2.80 -7.27 -8.47
C TYR A 163 -2.42 -8.77 -8.47
N LEU A 164 -3.05 -9.56 -9.34
CA LEU A 164 -2.75 -11.00 -9.46
C LEU A 164 -1.29 -11.24 -9.83
N LYS A 165 -0.73 -10.44 -10.73
CA LYS A 165 0.70 -10.52 -11.06
C LYS A 165 1.57 -10.23 -9.84
N VAL A 166 1.28 -9.17 -9.08
CA VAL A 166 2.02 -8.79 -7.88
C VAL A 166 1.95 -9.89 -6.82
N ILE A 167 0.75 -10.34 -6.46
CA ILE A 167 0.58 -11.30 -5.36
C ILE A 167 1.21 -12.67 -5.69
N ASN A 168 1.18 -13.09 -6.95
CA ASN A 168 1.82 -14.32 -7.40
C ASN A 168 3.36 -14.24 -7.37
N LEU A 169 3.95 -13.07 -7.60
CA LEU A 169 5.40 -12.85 -7.44
C LEU A 169 5.83 -12.86 -5.96
N LEU A 170 4.97 -12.36 -5.06
CA LEU A 170 5.21 -12.33 -3.62
C LEU A 170 4.98 -13.69 -2.94
N GLU A 171 4.09 -14.53 -3.50
CA GLU A 171 3.65 -15.79 -2.88
C GLU A 171 4.79 -16.76 -2.52
N PRO A 172 5.80 -17.02 -3.38
CA PRO A 172 6.86 -17.99 -3.07
C PRO A 172 7.68 -17.62 -1.84
N GLN A 173 7.84 -16.33 -1.54
CA GLN A 173 8.60 -15.87 -0.38
C GLN A 173 7.75 -15.80 0.90
N LYS A 174 6.42 -15.95 0.81
CA LYS A 174 5.42 -15.94 1.89
C LYS A 174 5.36 -14.64 2.69
N ILE A 175 6.48 -14.12 3.16
CA ILE A 175 6.59 -12.91 4.00
C ILE A 175 7.32 -11.84 3.20
N TRP A 176 6.84 -10.59 3.26
CA TRP A 176 7.42 -9.48 2.53
C TRP A 176 7.42 -8.19 3.34
N SER A 177 8.17 -7.21 2.84
CA SER A 177 8.32 -5.89 3.41
C SER A 177 7.61 -4.85 2.54
N MET A 178 7.10 -3.82 3.17
CA MET A 178 6.56 -2.65 2.49
C MET A 178 6.99 -1.38 3.19
N VAL A 179 7.23 -0.34 2.42
CA VAL A 179 7.39 1.02 2.90
C VAL A 179 6.40 1.92 2.17
N ILE A 180 5.77 2.82 2.90
CA ILE A 180 4.96 3.90 2.35
C ILE A 180 5.75 5.18 2.53
N VAL A 181 5.86 5.98 1.47
CA VAL A 181 6.48 7.31 1.50
C VAL A 181 5.46 8.34 1.06
N ASP A 182 5.51 9.51 1.65
CA ASP A 182 4.77 10.64 1.09
C ASP A 182 5.48 11.13 -0.19
N GLU A 183 4.72 11.67 -1.11
CA GLU A 183 5.23 12.29 -2.33
C GLU A 183 6.29 13.36 -1.99
N PHE A 184 7.43 13.41 -2.69
CA PHE A 184 8.61 14.21 -2.36
C PHE A 184 9.22 14.93 -3.57
#